data_2ae16fcf94379ff68f0973ff8a92048a
#
_entry.id   2ae16fcf94379ff68f0973ff8a92048a
#
_cell.length_a   1.000
_cell.length_b   1.000
_cell.length_c   1.000
_cell.angle_alpha   90.00
_cell.angle_beta   90.00
_cell.angle_gamma   90.00
#
_symmetry.space_group_name_H-M   'P 1'
#
loop_
_entity.id
_entity.type
_entity.pdbx_description
1 polymer ?
#
loop_
_entity_poly.entity_id
_entity_poly.type
_entity_poly.pdbx_seq_one_letter_code
_entity_poly.pdbx_strand_id
1 'polypeptide(L)'
;EMAKVGYLVLNGGRWGGKQVFPAEWVEAAIEPHIETDVEFMKEEYGYQWYTKTFADRRVHSAEGLGGNFTFVVPNLDLVVVFAGGLIGREMASPYRFLEERIIPAVKSDAPLPPNPALTPAFDQLTVGRPPTDQELPELARQVSGSTFGAEDRDNVLGIEQLSIEFPRDAEALMTIAYSGTGVDADWGM
;
A
#
# COMPACT_ATOMS: atom_id res chain seq x y z
N GLU A 1 -4.88 -8.76 7.07
CA GLU A 1 -4.23 -8.50 8.36
C GLU A 1 -4.23 -6.99 8.71
N MET A 2 -3.83 -6.08 7.80
CA MET A 2 -3.81 -4.62 8.06
C MET A 2 -5.16 -4.09 8.58
N ALA A 3 -6.28 -4.52 7.99
CA ALA A 3 -7.61 -4.12 8.45
C ALA A 3 -7.91 -4.51 9.89
N LYS A 4 -7.33 -5.59 10.40
CA LYS A 4 -7.48 -6.01 11.81
C LYS A 4 -6.81 -5.01 12.76
N VAL A 5 -5.67 -4.47 12.37
CA VAL A 5 -4.98 -3.43 13.14
C VAL A 5 -5.81 -2.15 13.17
N GLY A 6 -6.31 -1.70 12.01
CA GLY A 6 -7.21 -0.56 11.94
C GLY A 6 -8.49 -0.77 12.77
N TYR A 7 -9.08 -1.96 12.73
CA TYR A 7 -10.25 -2.31 13.54
C TYR A 7 -9.96 -2.24 15.07
N LEU A 8 -8.80 -2.70 15.49
CA LEU A 8 -8.38 -2.60 16.90
C LEU A 8 -8.28 -1.13 17.34
N VAL A 9 -7.68 -0.28 16.50
CA VAL A 9 -7.59 1.17 16.79
C VAL A 9 -8.99 1.79 16.85
N LEU A 10 -9.84 1.49 15.87
CA LEU A 10 -11.23 1.98 15.83
C LEU A 10 -12.02 1.61 17.09
N ASN A 11 -11.77 0.43 17.65
CA ASN A 11 -12.47 -0.10 18.81
C ASN A 11 -11.70 0.05 20.14
N GLY A 12 -10.78 1.01 20.25
CA GLY A 12 -10.02 1.28 21.46
C GLY A 12 -9.25 0.05 21.97
N GLY A 13 -8.66 -0.71 21.07
CA GLY A 13 -7.87 -1.90 21.38
C GLY A 13 -8.67 -3.17 21.69
N ARG A 14 -9.96 -3.22 21.36
CA ARG A 14 -10.84 -4.37 21.65
C ARG A 14 -11.04 -5.23 20.40
N TRP A 15 -11.05 -6.54 20.62
CA TRP A 15 -11.36 -7.55 19.61
C TRP A 15 -12.24 -8.65 20.20
N GLY A 16 -13.39 -8.94 19.60
CA GLY A 16 -14.30 -9.98 20.06
C GLY A 16 -14.70 -9.86 21.53
N GLY A 17 -14.91 -8.64 22.01
CA GLY A 17 -15.26 -8.34 23.39
C GLY A 17 -14.08 -8.34 24.39
N LYS A 18 -12.87 -8.72 23.96
CA LYS A 18 -11.67 -8.73 24.81
C LYS A 18 -10.81 -7.51 24.56
N GLN A 19 -10.22 -6.94 25.61
CA GLN A 19 -9.18 -5.93 25.48
C GLN A 19 -7.88 -6.60 25.06
N VAL A 20 -7.36 -6.24 23.88
CA VAL A 20 -6.10 -6.75 23.32
C VAL A 20 -4.96 -5.78 23.61
N PHE A 21 -5.21 -4.48 23.40
CA PHE A 21 -4.32 -3.38 23.80
C PHE A 21 -5.04 -2.50 24.81
N PRO A 22 -4.35 -1.91 25.80
CA PRO A 22 -4.96 -0.92 26.68
C PRO A 22 -5.60 0.23 25.90
N ALA A 23 -6.79 0.66 26.27
CA ALA A 23 -7.48 1.75 25.57
C ALA A 23 -6.66 3.04 25.60
N GLU A 24 -6.06 3.35 26.75
CA GLU A 24 -5.19 4.51 26.95
C GLU A 24 -3.94 4.48 26.03
N TRP A 25 -3.46 3.27 25.67
CA TRP A 25 -2.37 3.16 24.70
C TRP A 25 -2.83 3.49 23.29
N VAL A 26 -4.03 3.03 22.90
CA VAL A 26 -4.60 3.35 21.58
C VAL A 26 -4.84 4.85 21.46
N GLU A 27 -5.42 5.48 22.49
CA GLU A 27 -5.61 6.93 22.55
C GLU A 27 -4.28 7.66 22.40
N ALA A 28 -3.27 7.28 23.19
CA ALA A 28 -1.93 7.86 23.09
C ALA A 28 -1.28 7.64 21.73
N ALA A 29 -1.54 6.50 21.07
CA ALA A 29 -0.94 6.21 19.77
C ALA A 29 -1.48 7.10 18.64
N ILE A 30 -2.76 7.48 18.69
CA ILE A 30 -3.38 8.33 17.66
C ILE A 30 -3.40 9.82 18.03
N GLU A 31 -3.08 10.16 19.29
CA GLU A 31 -2.94 11.55 19.72
C GLU A 31 -1.67 12.15 19.09
N PRO A 32 -1.76 13.34 18.49
CA PRO A 32 -0.58 14.03 17.97
C PRO A 32 0.42 14.40 19.05
N HIS A 33 1.67 13.98 18.89
CA HIS A 33 2.78 14.35 19.78
C HIS A 33 3.74 15.33 19.11
N ILE A 34 3.80 15.31 17.79
CA ILE A 34 4.62 16.22 17.00
C ILE A 34 3.88 16.64 15.72
N GLU A 35 4.23 17.79 15.20
CA GLU A 35 3.95 18.16 13.81
C GLU A 35 5.14 17.73 12.95
N THR A 36 4.88 17.02 11.87
CA THR A 36 5.94 16.70 10.92
C THR A 36 6.17 17.91 10.01
N ASP A 37 7.39 18.42 9.99
CA ASP A 37 7.78 19.52 9.10
C ASP A 37 8.29 18.94 7.76
N VAL A 38 7.44 18.17 7.08
CA VAL A 38 7.71 17.77 5.70
C VAL A 38 7.20 18.89 4.80
N GLU A 39 8.08 19.47 4.00
CA GLU A 39 7.97 20.74 3.24
C GLU A 39 6.64 20.95 2.48
N PHE A 40 5.82 19.91 2.34
CA PHE A 40 4.54 19.93 1.62
C PHE A 40 3.33 19.45 2.43
N MET A 41 3.53 18.89 3.63
CA MET A 41 2.45 18.34 4.45
C MET A 41 2.77 18.54 5.93
N LYS A 42 2.14 19.54 6.55
CA LYS A 42 2.09 19.61 8.00
C LYS A 42 1.14 18.51 8.48
N GLU A 43 1.70 17.45 9.00
CA GLU A 43 0.94 16.31 9.48
C GLU A 43 1.14 16.16 10.97
N GLU A 44 0.06 15.97 11.68
CA GLU A 44 0.08 15.61 13.08
C GLU A 44 0.45 14.13 13.20
N TYR A 45 1.45 13.80 14.02
CA TYR A 45 1.96 12.43 14.17
C TYR A 45 2.03 12.02 15.64
N GLY A 46 1.42 10.86 15.91
CA GLY A 46 1.45 10.17 17.19
C GLY A 46 2.49 9.04 17.22
N TYR A 47 2.15 7.91 17.81
CA TYR A 47 3.01 6.72 17.80
C TYR A 47 2.63 5.80 16.62
N GLN A 48 3.35 5.95 15.50
CA GLN A 48 3.14 5.23 14.23
C GLN A 48 1.83 5.58 13.50
N TRP A 49 1.11 6.61 13.96
CA TRP A 49 -0.14 7.07 13.35
C TRP A 49 -0.05 8.53 12.98
N TYR A 50 -0.41 8.85 11.77
CA TYR A 50 -0.68 10.23 11.32
C TYR A 50 -2.12 10.58 11.64
N THR A 51 -2.38 11.85 11.91
CA THR A 51 -3.72 12.40 12.04
C THR A 51 -3.89 13.50 11.02
N LYS A 52 -4.94 13.37 10.21
CA LYS A 52 -5.25 14.28 9.09
C LYS A 52 -6.75 14.57 9.06
N THR A 53 -7.13 15.59 8.31
CA THR A 53 -8.55 15.92 8.07
C THR A 53 -8.85 15.73 6.58
N PHE A 54 -9.84 14.87 6.29
CA PHE A 54 -10.38 14.65 4.95
C PHE A 54 -11.89 14.82 4.99
N ALA A 55 -12.44 15.62 4.07
CA ALA A 55 -13.87 15.91 3.99
C ALA A 55 -14.48 16.25 5.36
N ASP A 56 -13.83 17.18 6.09
CA ASP A 56 -14.19 17.63 7.44
C ASP A 56 -14.23 16.53 8.52
N ARG A 57 -13.54 15.42 8.30
CA ARG A 57 -13.45 14.29 9.23
C ARG A 57 -12.02 14.04 9.66
N ARG A 58 -11.85 13.79 10.94
CA ARG A 58 -10.58 13.36 11.50
C ARG A 58 -10.33 11.90 11.07
N VAL A 59 -9.16 11.67 10.50
CA VAL A 59 -8.71 10.37 10.01
C VAL A 59 -7.35 10.08 10.61
N HIS A 60 -7.22 8.89 11.18
CA HIS A 60 -5.93 8.38 11.63
C HIS A 60 -5.41 7.39 10.59
N SER A 61 -4.11 7.47 10.26
CA SER A 61 -3.52 6.60 9.25
C SER A 61 -2.18 6.04 9.67
N ALA A 62 -1.98 4.74 9.44
CA ALA A 62 -0.67 4.12 9.41
C ALA A 62 -0.26 3.99 7.94
N GLU A 63 0.92 4.52 7.62
CA GLU A 63 1.35 4.72 6.24
C GLU A 63 2.70 4.07 5.98
N GLY A 64 2.76 3.24 4.95
CA GLY A 64 3.94 2.54 4.52
C GLY A 64 4.32 2.86 3.09
N LEU A 65 5.62 2.77 2.81
CA LEU A 65 6.14 2.92 1.47
C LEU A 65 5.44 1.96 0.49
N GLY A 66 5.26 2.39 -0.74
CA GLY A 66 4.58 1.61 -1.77
C GLY A 66 3.07 1.71 -1.73
N GLY A 67 2.48 2.62 -0.93
CA GLY A 67 1.02 2.80 -0.89
C GLY A 67 0.31 1.77 -0.01
N ASN A 68 0.98 1.28 1.02
CA ASN A 68 0.39 0.43 2.04
C ASN A 68 -0.18 1.30 3.15
N PHE A 69 -1.48 1.57 3.11
CA PHE A 69 -2.15 2.47 4.04
C PHE A 69 -3.25 1.76 4.81
N THR A 70 -3.36 2.11 6.09
CA THR A 70 -4.53 1.77 6.91
C THR A 70 -5.12 3.08 7.42
N PHE A 71 -6.31 3.42 6.95
CA PHE A 71 -7.06 4.58 7.40
C PHE A 71 -8.14 4.15 8.39
N VAL A 72 -8.28 4.91 9.47
CA VAL A 72 -9.35 4.78 10.45
C VAL A 72 -10.12 6.09 10.50
N VAL A 73 -11.41 6.03 10.23
CA VAL A 73 -12.33 7.17 10.23
C VAL A 73 -13.38 6.96 11.34
N PRO A 74 -13.10 7.38 12.59
CA PRO A 74 -13.92 7.02 13.74
C PRO A 74 -15.39 7.47 13.62
N ASN A 75 -15.62 8.65 13.07
CA ASN A 75 -16.97 9.21 12.89
C ASN A 75 -17.85 8.47 11.87
N LEU A 76 -17.26 7.53 11.13
CA LEU A 76 -17.96 6.69 10.14
C LEU A 76 -17.91 5.21 10.50
N ASP A 77 -17.35 4.84 11.65
CA ASP A 77 -17.09 3.44 12.02
C ASP A 77 -16.39 2.68 10.87
N LEU A 78 -15.40 3.33 10.24
CA LEU A 78 -14.83 2.90 8.97
C LEU A 78 -13.33 2.64 9.08
N VAL A 79 -12.90 1.49 8.56
CA VAL A 79 -11.50 1.16 8.30
C VAL A 79 -11.32 0.94 6.81
N VAL A 80 -10.34 1.60 6.22
CA VAL A 80 -9.98 1.45 4.80
C VAL A 80 -8.53 1.02 4.70
N VAL A 81 -8.25 0.03 3.89
CA VAL A 81 -6.90 -0.47 3.66
C VAL A 81 -6.58 -0.42 2.18
N PHE A 82 -5.42 0.13 1.88
CA PHE A 82 -4.80 0.00 0.57
C PHE A 82 -3.54 -0.85 0.73
N ALA A 83 -3.36 -1.78 -0.18
CA ALA A 83 -2.13 -2.55 -0.33
C ALA A 83 -1.68 -2.41 -1.77
N GLY A 84 -0.51 -1.86 -2.00
CA GLY A 84 -0.06 -1.54 -3.35
C GLY A 84 1.46 -1.52 -3.48
N GLY A 85 1.93 -1.37 -4.72
CA GLY A 85 3.32 -1.12 -5.09
C GLY A 85 3.47 0.26 -5.74
N LEU A 86 2.83 1.29 -5.15
CA LEU A 86 2.80 2.65 -5.70
C LEU A 86 4.14 3.36 -5.50
N ILE A 87 4.57 4.12 -6.50
CA ILE A 87 5.80 4.91 -6.45
C ILE A 87 5.54 6.38 -6.82
N GLY A 88 6.36 7.27 -6.27
CA GLY A 88 6.32 8.69 -6.61
C GLY A 88 4.94 9.32 -6.41
N ARG A 89 4.42 10.00 -7.43
CA ARG A 89 3.14 10.73 -7.37
C ARG A 89 1.92 9.84 -7.17
N GLU A 90 2.01 8.54 -7.51
CA GLU A 90 0.92 7.59 -7.35
C GLU A 90 0.61 7.35 -5.87
N MET A 91 1.57 7.54 -4.98
CA MET A 91 1.38 7.42 -3.54
C MET A 91 0.33 8.38 -2.97
N ALA A 92 -0.02 9.45 -3.69
CA ALA A 92 -1.13 10.34 -3.31
C ALA A 92 -2.52 9.78 -3.66
N SER A 93 -2.59 8.71 -4.45
CA SER A 93 -3.87 8.15 -4.92
C SER A 93 -4.76 7.62 -3.79
N PRO A 94 -4.26 6.90 -2.77
CA PRO A 94 -5.07 6.44 -1.65
C PRO A 94 -5.79 7.57 -0.91
N TYR A 95 -5.14 8.70 -0.70
CA TYR A 95 -5.74 9.88 -0.06
C TYR A 95 -6.90 10.42 -0.88
N ARG A 96 -6.67 10.60 -2.18
CA ARG A 96 -7.69 11.09 -3.09
C ARG A 96 -8.88 10.12 -3.19
N PHE A 97 -8.63 8.82 -3.26
CA PHE A 97 -9.71 7.82 -3.23
C PHE A 97 -10.50 7.86 -1.93
N LEU A 98 -9.82 7.98 -0.78
CA LEU A 98 -10.47 8.10 0.51
C LEU A 98 -11.40 9.32 0.55
N GLU A 99 -10.88 10.50 0.19
CA GLU A 99 -11.59 11.77 0.30
C GLU A 99 -12.72 11.91 -0.74
N GLU A 100 -12.43 11.61 -2.01
CA GLU A 100 -13.36 11.91 -3.10
C GLU A 100 -14.38 10.80 -3.35
N ARG A 101 -14.09 9.56 -2.94
CA ARG A 101 -14.90 8.40 -3.30
C ARG A 101 -15.42 7.62 -2.10
N ILE A 102 -14.56 7.26 -1.17
CA ILE A 102 -14.92 6.32 -0.10
C ILE A 102 -15.72 7.03 0.98
N ILE A 103 -15.20 8.11 1.57
CA ILE A 103 -15.92 8.88 2.59
C ILE A 103 -17.29 9.35 2.10
N PRO A 104 -17.42 9.94 0.90
CA PRO A 104 -18.73 10.36 0.38
C PRO A 104 -19.68 9.21 0.05
N ALA A 105 -19.18 7.99 -0.11
CA ALA A 105 -20.02 6.82 -0.39
C ALA A 105 -20.73 6.29 0.88
N VAL A 106 -20.24 6.60 2.07
CA VAL A 106 -20.91 6.20 3.32
C VAL A 106 -22.14 7.08 3.53
N LYS A 107 -23.32 6.50 3.32
CA LYS A 107 -24.61 7.23 3.36
C LYS A 107 -25.48 6.87 4.56
N SER A 108 -25.16 5.78 5.27
CA SER A 108 -26.03 5.24 6.31
C SER A 108 -25.21 4.35 7.26
N ASP A 109 -25.58 4.34 8.52
CA ASP A 109 -25.09 3.40 9.54
C ASP A 109 -25.77 2.03 9.45
N ALA A 110 -26.84 1.94 8.65
CA ALA A 110 -27.53 0.68 8.39
C ALA A 110 -27.04 0.04 7.09
N PRO A 111 -27.07 -1.30 6.99
CA PRO A 111 -26.77 -2.00 5.77
C PRO A 111 -27.64 -1.49 4.61
N LEU A 112 -27.01 -1.20 3.48
CA LEU A 112 -27.74 -0.87 2.27
C LEU A 112 -28.48 -2.10 1.74
N PRO A 113 -29.62 -1.91 1.02
CA PRO A 113 -30.29 -3.03 0.38
C PRO A 113 -29.36 -3.76 -0.60
N PRO A 114 -29.49 -5.08 -0.73
CA PRO A 114 -28.68 -5.85 -1.69
C PRO A 114 -28.76 -5.25 -3.10
N ASN A 115 -27.61 -5.07 -3.73
CA ASN A 115 -27.54 -4.66 -5.13
C ASN A 115 -27.07 -5.85 -5.99
N PRO A 116 -28.00 -6.50 -6.74
CA PRO A 116 -27.64 -7.66 -7.55
C PRO A 116 -26.59 -7.39 -8.64
N ALA A 117 -26.40 -6.14 -9.03
CA ALA A 117 -25.40 -5.76 -10.03
C ALA A 117 -23.96 -5.76 -9.49
N LEU A 118 -23.78 -5.77 -8.16
CA LEU A 118 -22.45 -5.77 -7.56
C LEU A 118 -21.75 -7.13 -7.65
N THR A 119 -22.49 -8.24 -7.51
CA THR A 119 -21.90 -9.59 -7.54
C THR A 119 -21.12 -9.85 -8.83
N PRO A 120 -21.69 -9.64 -10.03
CA PRO A 120 -20.93 -9.80 -11.27
C PRO A 120 -19.77 -8.83 -11.41
N ALA A 121 -19.89 -7.62 -10.86
CA ALA A 121 -18.79 -6.65 -10.88
C ALA A 121 -17.62 -7.10 -9.99
N PHE A 122 -17.90 -7.66 -8.81
CA PHE A 122 -16.87 -8.23 -7.93
C PHE A 122 -16.21 -9.46 -8.54
N ASP A 123 -16.96 -10.33 -9.21
CA ASP A 123 -16.41 -11.50 -9.89
C ASP A 123 -15.45 -11.13 -11.03
N GLN A 124 -15.64 -9.95 -11.64
CA GLN A 124 -14.74 -9.39 -12.66
C GLN A 124 -13.52 -8.68 -12.08
N LEU A 125 -13.57 -8.29 -10.79
CA LEU A 125 -12.44 -7.64 -10.09
C LEU A 125 -11.45 -8.64 -9.51
N THR A 126 -11.58 -9.93 -9.78
CA THR A 126 -10.54 -10.89 -9.41
C THR A 126 -9.24 -10.46 -10.07
N VAL A 127 -8.29 -9.98 -9.24
CA VAL A 127 -6.89 -9.86 -9.66
C VAL A 127 -6.48 -11.29 -10.01
N GLY A 128 -6.55 -11.59 -11.29
CA GLY A 128 -6.14 -12.88 -11.79
C GLY A 128 -4.69 -13.10 -11.36
N ARG A 129 -4.44 -14.16 -10.62
CA ARG A 129 -3.07 -14.68 -10.57
C ARG A 129 -2.65 -14.80 -12.02
N PRO A 130 -1.47 -14.29 -12.42
CA PRO A 130 -0.99 -14.51 -13.78
C PRO A 130 -1.18 -16.00 -14.11
N PRO A 131 -1.76 -16.35 -15.25
CA PRO A 131 -1.96 -17.75 -15.59
C PRO A 131 -0.61 -18.44 -15.51
N THR A 132 -0.52 -19.46 -14.67
CA THR A 132 0.71 -20.23 -14.43
C THR A 132 1.12 -21.06 -15.67
N ASP A 133 0.28 -21.07 -16.70
CA ASP A 133 0.44 -21.86 -17.91
C ASP A 133 0.68 -21.02 -19.18
N GLN A 134 1.00 -19.73 -19.03
CA GLN A 134 1.41 -18.94 -20.20
C GLN A 134 2.85 -19.30 -20.56
N GLU A 135 3.03 -19.75 -21.80
CA GLU A 135 4.37 -19.84 -22.36
C GLU A 135 5.04 -18.47 -22.35
N LEU A 136 6.31 -18.45 -21.95
CA LEU A 136 7.11 -17.22 -22.01
C LEU A 136 7.06 -16.63 -23.40
N PRO A 137 6.83 -15.32 -23.54
CA PRO A 137 6.97 -14.63 -24.82
C PRO A 137 8.35 -14.91 -25.41
N GLU A 138 8.42 -14.97 -26.75
CA GLU A 138 9.68 -15.23 -27.46
C GLU A 138 10.78 -14.25 -27.05
N LEU A 139 10.43 -12.97 -26.85
CA LEU A 139 11.38 -11.97 -26.38
C LEU A 139 11.95 -12.30 -24.98
N ALA A 140 11.13 -12.81 -24.07
CA ALA A 140 11.60 -13.21 -22.74
C ALA A 140 12.61 -14.36 -22.84
N ARG A 141 12.38 -15.33 -23.74
CA ARG A 141 13.34 -16.42 -23.99
C ARG A 141 14.66 -15.90 -24.57
N GLN A 142 14.60 -14.92 -25.48
CA GLN A 142 15.77 -14.33 -26.10
C GLN A 142 16.64 -13.53 -25.13
N VAL A 143 16.02 -12.83 -24.17
CA VAL A 143 16.76 -11.99 -23.20
C VAL A 143 17.12 -12.75 -21.93
N SER A 144 16.56 -13.94 -21.69
CA SER A 144 16.88 -14.75 -20.52
C SER A 144 18.37 -15.09 -20.44
N GLY A 145 18.96 -14.85 -19.28
CA GLY A 145 20.40 -15.01 -19.05
C GLY A 145 21.26 -13.88 -19.61
N SER A 146 20.65 -12.82 -20.17
CA SER A 146 21.38 -11.67 -20.68
C SER A 146 21.71 -10.67 -19.58
N THR A 147 22.86 -10.01 -19.73
CA THR A 147 23.29 -8.88 -18.90
C THR A 147 23.41 -7.64 -19.77
N PHE A 148 22.78 -6.58 -19.35
CA PHE A 148 22.76 -5.28 -20.00
C PHE A 148 23.58 -4.28 -19.18
N GLY A 149 24.51 -3.58 -19.80
CA GLY A 149 25.24 -2.48 -19.17
C GLY A 149 24.49 -1.16 -19.36
N ALA A 150 24.52 -0.29 -18.37
CA ALA A 150 24.04 1.07 -18.53
C ALA A 150 25.00 1.85 -19.45
N GLU A 151 24.47 2.52 -20.48
CA GLU A 151 25.28 3.38 -21.36
C GLU A 151 25.80 4.61 -20.62
N ASP A 152 24.95 5.20 -19.78
CA ASP A 152 25.30 6.31 -18.92
C ASP A 152 25.61 5.79 -17.51
N ARG A 153 26.89 5.81 -17.13
CA ARG A 153 27.35 5.39 -15.82
C ARG A 153 27.04 6.42 -14.70
N ASP A 154 26.78 7.64 -15.08
CA ASP A 154 26.43 8.72 -14.17
C ASP A 154 24.90 8.88 -14.04
N ASN A 155 24.12 7.83 -14.37
CA ASN A 155 22.68 7.85 -14.23
C ASN A 155 22.28 8.04 -12.75
N VAL A 156 21.18 8.76 -12.54
CA VAL A 156 20.71 9.15 -11.18
C VAL A 156 20.41 7.98 -10.24
N LEU A 157 20.25 6.77 -10.77
CA LEU A 157 20.01 5.57 -9.98
C LEU A 157 21.31 4.80 -9.67
N GLY A 158 22.44 5.19 -10.27
CA GLY A 158 23.72 4.51 -10.11
C GLY A 158 23.73 3.07 -10.62
N ILE A 159 22.84 2.72 -11.56
CA ILE A 159 22.77 1.37 -12.12
C ILE A 159 23.92 1.18 -13.10
N GLU A 160 24.73 0.16 -12.88
CA GLU A 160 25.80 -0.24 -13.78
C GLU A 160 25.39 -1.37 -14.71
N GLN A 161 24.69 -2.36 -14.17
CA GLN A 161 24.26 -3.54 -14.92
C GLN A 161 22.89 -4.01 -14.47
N LEU A 162 22.17 -4.62 -15.39
CA LEU A 162 20.92 -5.33 -15.17
C LEU A 162 21.02 -6.71 -15.81
N SER A 163 20.83 -7.75 -15.04
CA SER A 163 20.69 -9.11 -15.58
C SER A 163 19.25 -9.57 -15.41
N ILE A 164 18.74 -10.28 -16.41
CA ILE A 164 17.39 -10.83 -16.36
C ILE A 164 17.43 -12.31 -16.73
N GLU A 165 16.78 -13.13 -15.95
CA GLU A 165 16.66 -14.57 -16.17
C GLU A 165 15.22 -15.01 -15.93
N PHE A 166 14.74 -15.95 -16.74
CA PHE A 166 13.45 -16.61 -16.58
C PHE A 166 13.67 -18.09 -16.28
N PRO A 167 13.89 -18.46 -15.01
CA PRO A 167 14.20 -19.84 -14.63
C PRO A 167 13.02 -20.79 -14.83
N ARG A 168 11.78 -20.26 -14.84
CA ARG A 168 10.53 -21.01 -15.07
C ARG A 168 9.53 -20.16 -15.81
N ASP A 169 8.52 -20.81 -16.40
CA ASP A 169 7.52 -20.18 -17.28
C ASP A 169 6.70 -19.02 -16.66
N ALA A 170 6.80 -18.79 -15.35
CA ALA A 170 6.06 -17.71 -14.67
C ALA A 170 6.92 -16.91 -13.69
N GLU A 171 8.23 -17.11 -13.68
CA GLU A 171 9.16 -16.43 -12.77
C GLU A 171 10.18 -15.63 -13.57
N ALA A 172 10.39 -14.38 -13.18
CA ALA A 172 11.48 -13.56 -13.65
C ALA A 172 12.42 -13.24 -12.49
N LEU A 173 13.70 -13.48 -12.66
CA LEU A 173 14.74 -13.05 -11.74
C LEU A 173 15.47 -11.88 -12.39
N MET A 174 15.50 -10.75 -11.69
CA MET A 174 16.20 -9.56 -12.14
C MET A 174 17.26 -9.19 -11.10
N THR A 175 18.51 -9.12 -11.53
CA THR A 175 19.64 -8.68 -10.70
C THR A 175 20.12 -7.34 -11.17
N ILE A 176 20.24 -6.37 -10.28
CA ILE A 176 20.70 -5.01 -10.57
C ILE A 176 22.00 -4.76 -9.81
N ALA A 177 23.06 -4.40 -10.52
CA ALA A 177 24.31 -3.95 -9.93
C ALA A 177 24.37 -2.42 -9.94
N TYR A 178 24.72 -1.85 -8.78
CA TYR A 178 24.82 -0.40 -8.59
C TYR A 178 26.27 0.03 -8.39
N SER A 179 26.62 1.23 -8.86
CA SER A 179 27.91 1.83 -8.60
C SER A 179 28.08 2.15 -7.11
N GLY A 180 29.12 1.60 -6.48
CA GLY A 180 29.67 2.10 -5.23
C GLY A 180 29.16 1.54 -3.92
N THR A 181 28.23 0.58 -3.85
CA THR A 181 27.71 0.10 -2.56
C THR A 181 27.84 -1.40 -2.31
N GLY A 182 28.18 -2.21 -3.30
CA GLY A 182 28.34 -3.66 -3.10
C GLY A 182 27.12 -4.38 -2.48
N VAL A 183 25.93 -3.82 -2.63
CA VAL A 183 24.68 -4.44 -2.17
C VAL A 183 24.02 -5.04 -3.39
N ASP A 184 24.16 -6.32 -3.55
CA ASP A 184 23.34 -7.10 -4.46
C ASP A 184 21.90 -7.11 -3.89
N ALA A 185 21.02 -6.35 -4.50
CA ALA A 185 19.61 -6.39 -4.16
C ALA A 185 18.94 -7.44 -5.04
N ASP A 186 18.66 -8.60 -4.45
CA ASP A 186 17.90 -9.67 -5.10
C ASP A 186 16.39 -9.36 -4.93
N TRP A 187 15.76 -8.91 -6.00
CA TRP A 187 14.32 -8.65 -6.02
C TRP A 187 13.63 -9.83 -6.69
N GLY A 188 13.26 -10.84 -5.88
CA GLY A 188 12.35 -11.88 -6.33
C GLY A 188 10.95 -11.29 -6.61
N MET A 189 10.49 -11.38 -7.84
CA MET A 189 9.10 -11.05 -8.23
C MET A 189 8.29 -12.31 -8.50
#